data_75c39afdc4c0783017fdf370b83e1512
#
_entry.id   75c39afdc4c0783017fdf370b83e1512
#
_cell.length_a   1.000
_cell.length_b   1.000
_cell.length_c   1.000
_cell.angle_alpha   90.00
_cell.angle_beta   90.00
_cell.angle_gamma   90.00
#
_symmetry.space_group_name_H-M   'P 1'
#
loop_
_entity.id
_entity.type
_entity.pdbx_description
1 polymer ?
#
loop_
_entity_poly.entity_id
_entity_poly.type
_entity_poly.pdbx_seq_one_letter_code
_entity_poly.pdbx_strand_id
1 'polypeptide(L)'
;MSKAILLLRHGEEPAIQPNLDLSSDGQKRAERLAKFIPKEFGKPGSIFVASPSSSSARCYLTMRPLATALKATVDASFKGEDYAPLAFKLLGDPALRHELVVVCWTHNDLPSLAAYLNVRRKDFPTRWPDDDYDSLFVLSYKNGTRPVVKAMTQPF
;
A
#
# COMPACT_ATOMS: atom_id res chain seq x y z
N MET A 1 -12.73 6.17 16.87
CA MET A 1 -11.48 6.39 16.09
C MET A 1 -11.76 6.31 14.60
N SER A 2 -11.04 7.08 13.83
CA SER A 2 -11.14 7.06 12.38
C SER A 2 -10.28 5.93 11.80
N LYS A 3 -10.75 5.32 10.71
CA LYS A 3 -9.96 4.40 9.91
C LYS A 3 -8.99 5.21 9.04
N ALA A 4 -7.75 4.78 8.98
CA ALA A 4 -6.76 5.34 8.05
C ALA A 4 -6.19 4.21 7.20
N ILE A 5 -6.07 4.46 5.90
CA ILE A 5 -5.46 3.54 4.94
C ILE A 5 -4.29 4.25 4.28
N LEU A 6 -3.11 3.63 4.35
CA LEU A 6 -1.94 4.09 3.62
C LEU A 6 -1.87 3.31 2.31
N LEU A 7 -1.82 4.03 1.19
CA LEU A 7 -1.60 3.43 -0.12
C LEU A 7 -0.20 3.78 -0.61
N LEU A 8 0.57 2.78 -1.00
CA LEU A 8 1.89 2.97 -1.59
C LEU A 8 2.18 1.88 -2.61
N ARG A 9 3.11 2.19 -3.50
CA ARG A 9 3.64 1.26 -4.49
C ARG A 9 4.76 0.43 -3.87
N HIS A 10 5.00 -0.76 -4.42
CA HIS A 10 6.18 -1.55 -4.08
C HIS A 10 7.49 -0.78 -4.38
N GLY A 11 8.59 -1.22 -3.78
CA GLY A 11 9.91 -0.65 -4.02
C GLY A 11 10.45 -0.91 -5.42
N GLU A 12 11.60 -0.32 -5.70
CA GLU A 12 12.20 -0.28 -7.03
C GLU A 12 12.44 -1.65 -7.62
N GLU A 13 12.17 -1.75 -8.92
CA GLU A 13 12.35 -2.96 -9.71
C GLU A 13 13.82 -3.14 -10.11
N PRO A 14 14.30 -4.40 -10.24
CA PRO A 14 15.60 -4.65 -10.82
C PRO A 14 15.69 -4.12 -12.26
N ALA A 15 16.89 -3.67 -12.64
CA ALA A 15 17.12 -3.15 -13.98
C ALA A 15 17.01 -4.23 -15.07
N ILE A 16 17.31 -5.48 -14.72
CA ILE A 16 17.27 -6.61 -15.67
C ILE A 16 15.99 -7.40 -15.42
N GLN A 17 15.14 -7.49 -16.45
CA GLN A 17 13.89 -8.23 -16.42
C GLN A 17 14.00 -9.48 -17.33
N PRO A 18 13.23 -10.56 -17.07
CA PRO A 18 12.26 -10.70 -15.96
C PRO A 18 12.93 -11.02 -14.64
N ASN A 19 12.47 -10.36 -13.56
CA ASN A 19 12.90 -10.62 -12.20
C ASN A 19 11.77 -10.26 -11.25
N LEU A 20 11.45 -11.16 -10.32
CA LEU A 20 10.32 -10.99 -9.39
C LEU A 20 10.68 -10.14 -8.17
N ASP A 21 11.97 -9.92 -7.93
CA ASP A 21 12.48 -9.34 -6.70
C ASP A 21 12.53 -7.80 -6.75
N LEU A 22 12.91 -7.20 -5.64
CA LEU A 22 13.27 -5.80 -5.55
C LEU A 22 14.74 -5.61 -5.96
N SER A 23 15.05 -4.45 -6.50
CA SER A 23 16.43 -4.00 -6.66
C SER A 23 17.07 -3.76 -5.29
N SER A 24 18.40 -3.51 -5.30
CA SER A 24 19.09 -3.08 -4.07
C SER A 24 18.44 -1.83 -3.46
N ASP A 25 18.09 -0.85 -4.29
CA ASP A 25 17.40 0.37 -3.83
C ASP A 25 16.00 0.05 -3.28
N GLY A 26 15.28 -0.86 -3.92
CA GLY A 26 13.97 -1.30 -3.44
C GLY A 26 14.03 -1.99 -2.10
N GLN A 27 15.07 -2.80 -1.86
CA GLN A 27 15.29 -3.43 -0.56
C GLN A 27 15.59 -2.40 0.53
N LYS A 28 16.42 -1.40 0.22
CA LYS A 28 16.71 -0.30 1.16
C LYS A 28 15.45 0.48 1.48
N ARG A 29 14.61 0.75 0.48
CA ARG A 29 13.31 1.40 0.69
C ARG A 29 12.42 0.59 1.63
N ALA A 30 12.33 -0.72 1.42
CA ALA A 30 11.54 -1.59 2.28
C ALA A 30 12.01 -1.53 3.74
N GLU A 31 13.31 -1.54 3.96
CA GLU A 31 13.89 -1.43 5.31
C GLU A 31 13.61 -0.07 5.95
N ARG A 32 13.67 1.01 5.16
CA ARG A 32 13.38 2.37 5.64
C ARG A 32 11.89 2.54 5.95
N LEU A 33 11.01 1.98 5.13
CA LEU A 33 9.58 1.98 5.39
C LEU A 33 9.22 1.26 6.69
N ALA A 34 9.94 0.18 7.02
CA ALA A 34 9.71 -0.57 8.25
C ALA A 34 9.93 0.28 9.50
N LYS A 35 10.79 1.31 9.43
CA LYS A 35 11.02 2.28 10.50
C LYS A 35 10.12 3.49 10.38
N PHE A 36 9.96 4.00 9.17
CA PHE A 36 9.22 5.23 8.89
C PHE A 36 7.75 5.11 9.21
N ILE A 37 7.08 4.04 8.76
CA ILE A 37 5.63 3.90 8.93
C ILE A 37 5.23 3.88 10.40
N PRO A 38 5.83 3.05 11.28
CA PRO A 38 5.45 3.08 12.68
C PRO A 38 5.75 4.40 13.38
N LYS A 39 6.86 5.04 13.03
CA LYS A 39 7.27 6.32 13.62
C LYS A 39 6.32 7.45 13.22
N GLU A 40 5.94 7.51 11.95
CA GLU A 40 5.15 8.61 11.42
C GLU A 40 3.65 8.44 11.66
N PHE A 41 3.14 7.22 11.55
CA PHE A 41 1.70 6.95 11.55
C PHE A 41 1.23 6.09 12.73
N GLY A 42 2.15 5.50 13.47
CA GLY A 42 1.83 4.53 14.50
C GLY A 42 1.86 3.10 13.96
N LYS A 43 1.63 2.14 14.86
CA LYS A 43 1.69 0.73 14.51
C LYS A 43 0.49 0.33 13.64
N PRO A 44 0.71 -0.18 12.42
CA PRO A 44 -0.37 -0.73 11.62
C PRO A 44 -1.03 -1.94 12.30
N GLY A 45 -2.37 -2.00 12.20
CA GLY A 45 -3.10 -3.19 12.64
C GLY A 45 -3.18 -4.26 11.58
N SER A 46 -3.10 -3.87 10.29
CA SER A 46 -3.17 -4.81 9.16
C SER A 46 -2.31 -4.34 8.01
N ILE A 47 -1.75 -5.30 7.28
CA ILE A 47 -0.90 -5.06 6.10
C ILE A 47 -1.44 -5.94 4.96
N PHE A 48 -1.81 -5.31 3.85
CA PHE A 48 -2.27 -5.99 2.64
C PHE A 48 -1.31 -5.74 1.50
N VAL A 49 -1.03 -6.77 0.73
CA VAL A 49 -0.19 -6.68 -0.47
C VAL A 49 -0.84 -7.41 -1.63
N ALA A 50 -0.55 -6.99 -2.85
CA ALA A 50 -0.93 -7.77 -4.02
C ALA A 50 -0.24 -9.14 -3.96
N SER A 51 -1.02 -10.18 -4.19
CA SER A 51 -0.54 -11.56 -4.15
C SER A 51 0.67 -11.75 -5.07
N PRO A 52 1.73 -12.41 -4.61
CA PRO A 52 2.83 -12.78 -5.51
C PRO A 52 2.32 -13.58 -6.70
N SER A 53 2.89 -13.28 -7.88
CA SER A 53 2.51 -13.91 -9.14
C SER A 53 3.77 -14.40 -9.87
N SER A 54 3.57 -14.99 -11.06
CA SER A 54 4.69 -15.38 -11.90
C SER A 54 5.51 -14.19 -12.42
N SER A 55 4.98 -12.96 -12.32
CA SER A 55 5.63 -11.75 -12.81
C SER A 55 6.17 -10.84 -11.71
N SER A 56 5.71 -10.97 -10.46
CA SER A 56 6.16 -10.08 -9.38
C SER A 56 5.84 -10.61 -7.99
N ALA A 57 6.80 -10.46 -7.09
CA ALA A 57 6.61 -10.63 -5.64
C ALA A 57 6.94 -9.33 -4.89
N ARG A 58 7.01 -8.21 -5.60
CA ARG A 58 7.59 -6.96 -5.06
C ARG A 58 6.75 -6.33 -3.96
N CYS A 59 5.43 -6.40 -4.04
CA CYS A 59 4.57 -5.85 -2.98
C CYS A 59 4.81 -6.58 -1.65
N TYR A 60 4.85 -7.90 -1.69
CA TYR A 60 5.16 -8.70 -0.50
C TYR A 60 6.55 -8.38 0.05
N LEU A 61 7.56 -8.34 -0.83
CA LEU A 61 8.93 -8.09 -0.43
C LEU A 61 9.11 -6.67 0.15
N THR A 62 8.35 -5.71 -0.34
CA THR A 62 8.39 -4.33 0.19
C THR A 62 7.87 -4.27 1.62
N MET A 63 6.83 -5.05 1.95
CA MET A 63 6.22 -5.02 3.27
C MET A 63 6.81 -6.03 4.26
N ARG A 64 7.59 -7.00 3.79
CA ARG A 64 8.15 -8.04 4.65
C ARG A 64 8.98 -7.49 5.82
N PRO A 65 9.89 -6.50 5.62
CA PRO A 65 10.64 -5.95 6.75
C PRO A 65 9.74 -5.30 7.81
N LEU A 66 8.71 -4.58 7.40
CA LEU A 66 7.74 -3.99 8.32
C LEU A 66 7.00 -5.08 9.11
N ALA A 67 6.50 -6.09 8.41
CA ALA A 67 5.77 -7.19 9.04
C ALA A 67 6.65 -7.94 10.03
N THR A 68 7.91 -8.20 9.67
CA THR A 68 8.87 -8.86 10.54
C THR A 68 9.12 -8.04 11.80
N ALA A 69 9.35 -6.73 11.66
CA ALA A 69 9.60 -5.84 12.79
C ALA A 69 8.40 -5.76 13.75
N LEU A 70 7.19 -5.83 13.22
CA LEU A 70 5.95 -5.77 14.01
C LEU A 70 5.46 -7.14 14.47
N LYS A 71 6.10 -8.23 14.03
CA LYS A 71 5.62 -9.61 14.24
C LYS A 71 4.17 -9.77 13.73
N ALA A 72 3.89 -9.13 12.58
CA ALA A 72 2.56 -9.13 11.97
C ALA A 72 2.51 -10.06 10.77
N THR A 73 1.31 -10.51 10.43
CA THR A 73 1.07 -11.30 9.23
C THR A 73 0.69 -10.36 8.09
N VAL A 74 1.21 -10.65 6.89
CA VAL A 74 0.83 -9.94 5.66
C VAL A 74 -0.31 -10.70 4.99
N ASP A 75 -1.40 -10.00 4.68
CA ASP A 75 -2.48 -10.57 3.87
C ASP A 75 -2.14 -10.39 2.39
N ALA A 76 -1.83 -11.49 1.72
CA ALA A 76 -1.50 -11.54 0.29
C ALA A 76 -2.54 -12.36 -0.48
N SER A 77 -3.80 -12.35 -0.05
CA SER A 77 -4.85 -13.19 -0.62
C SER A 77 -5.54 -12.60 -1.84
N PHE A 78 -5.29 -11.30 -2.15
CA PHE A 78 -5.90 -10.63 -3.30
C PHE A 78 -4.86 -10.42 -4.40
N LYS A 79 -5.22 -10.77 -5.63
CA LYS A 79 -4.39 -10.47 -6.81
C LYS A 79 -4.43 -8.97 -7.12
N GLY A 80 -3.45 -8.48 -7.89
CA GLY A 80 -3.37 -7.06 -8.24
C GLY A 80 -4.64 -6.53 -8.90
N GLU A 81 -5.25 -7.30 -9.79
CA GLU A 81 -6.49 -6.94 -10.47
C GLU A 81 -7.75 -7.07 -9.59
N ASP A 82 -7.63 -7.65 -8.40
CA ASP A 82 -8.76 -7.84 -7.47
C ASP A 82 -8.94 -6.65 -6.52
N TYR A 83 -8.74 -5.45 -7.04
CA TYR A 83 -8.86 -4.21 -6.25
C TYR A 83 -10.28 -3.94 -5.77
N ALA A 84 -11.31 -4.35 -6.52
CA ALA A 84 -12.68 -4.15 -6.09
C ALA A 84 -13.05 -4.99 -4.87
N PRO A 85 -12.82 -6.33 -4.84
CA PRO A 85 -13.06 -7.09 -3.61
C PRO A 85 -12.16 -6.67 -2.45
N LEU A 86 -10.91 -6.25 -2.71
CA LEU A 86 -10.06 -5.71 -1.65
C LEU A 86 -10.67 -4.45 -1.05
N ALA A 87 -11.08 -3.49 -1.88
CA ALA A 87 -11.70 -2.26 -1.40
C ALA A 87 -12.97 -2.55 -0.58
N PHE A 88 -13.79 -3.49 -1.03
CA PHE A 88 -14.98 -3.91 -0.31
C PHE A 88 -14.63 -4.42 1.10
N LYS A 89 -13.59 -5.25 1.20
CA LYS A 89 -13.11 -5.74 2.51
C LYS A 89 -12.58 -4.60 3.37
N LEU A 90 -11.73 -3.73 2.80
CA LEU A 90 -11.11 -2.62 3.54
C LEU A 90 -12.16 -1.67 4.14
N LEU A 91 -13.23 -1.40 3.41
CA LEU A 91 -14.27 -0.48 3.87
C LEU A 91 -15.33 -1.15 4.73
N GLY A 92 -15.59 -2.44 4.52
CA GLY A 92 -16.73 -3.13 5.12
C GLY A 92 -16.41 -4.04 6.31
N ASP A 93 -15.17 -4.49 6.47
CA ASP A 93 -14.81 -5.42 7.54
C ASP A 93 -14.79 -4.70 8.91
N PRO A 94 -15.68 -5.07 9.86
CA PRO A 94 -15.68 -4.44 11.18
C PRO A 94 -14.35 -4.59 11.93
N ALA A 95 -13.60 -5.66 11.69
CA ALA A 95 -12.29 -5.89 12.33
C ALA A 95 -11.26 -4.83 11.97
N LEU A 96 -11.44 -4.14 10.83
CA LEU A 96 -10.52 -3.10 10.35
C LEU A 96 -11.00 -1.68 10.70
N ARG A 97 -12.13 -1.53 11.36
CA ARG A 97 -12.82 -0.24 11.50
C ARG A 97 -11.97 0.85 12.13
N HIS A 98 -11.18 0.53 13.13
CA HIS A 98 -10.40 1.50 13.90
C HIS A 98 -8.90 1.32 13.73
N GLU A 99 -8.49 0.59 12.71
CA GLU A 99 -7.09 0.30 12.46
C GLU A 99 -6.44 1.30 11.52
N LEU A 100 -5.13 1.41 11.64
CA LEU A 100 -4.27 1.87 10.57
C LEU A 100 -3.99 0.66 9.68
N VAL A 101 -4.36 0.75 8.42
CA VAL A 101 -4.16 -0.32 7.44
C VAL A 101 -3.15 0.15 6.40
N VAL A 102 -2.15 -0.66 6.12
CA VAL A 102 -1.16 -0.37 5.07
C VAL A 102 -1.44 -1.28 3.88
N VAL A 103 -1.52 -0.69 2.71
CA VAL A 103 -1.76 -1.41 1.45
C VAL A 103 -0.63 -1.08 0.49
N CYS A 104 0.18 -2.08 0.16
CA CYS A 104 1.22 -1.98 -0.86
C CYS A 104 0.74 -2.68 -2.12
N TRP A 105 0.64 -1.94 -3.21
CA TRP A 105 -0.03 -2.44 -4.41
C TRP A 105 0.75 -2.15 -5.67
N THR A 106 0.31 -2.72 -6.78
CA THR A 106 0.90 -2.47 -8.09
C THR A 106 0.52 -1.08 -8.58
N HIS A 107 1.44 -0.36 -9.21
CA HIS A 107 1.19 1.02 -9.64
C HIS A 107 0.10 1.10 -10.72
N ASN A 108 -0.04 0.06 -11.54
CA ASN A 108 -1.07 0.03 -12.58
C ASN A 108 -2.49 -0.05 -12.00
N ASP A 109 -2.64 -0.67 -10.83
CA ASP A 109 -3.94 -0.91 -10.22
C ASP A 109 -4.26 0.05 -9.07
N LEU A 110 -3.28 0.81 -8.58
CA LEU A 110 -3.49 1.77 -7.48
C LEU A 110 -4.58 2.80 -7.80
N PRO A 111 -4.63 3.41 -9.00
CA PRO A 111 -5.70 4.37 -9.29
C PRO A 111 -7.10 3.73 -9.24
N SER A 112 -7.25 2.50 -9.74
CA SER A 112 -8.53 1.79 -9.68
C SER A 112 -8.91 1.43 -8.24
N LEU A 113 -7.94 0.97 -7.45
CA LEU A 113 -8.16 0.69 -6.03
C LEU A 113 -8.62 1.95 -5.29
N ALA A 114 -7.95 3.09 -5.52
CA ALA A 114 -8.33 4.36 -4.91
C ALA A 114 -9.77 4.75 -5.25
N ALA A 115 -10.18 4.56 -6.51
CA ALA A 115 -11.55 4.84 -6.93
C ALA A 115 -12.57 3.98 -6.17
N TYR A 116 -12.30 2.69 -6.00
CA TYR A 116 -13.18 1.80 -5.24
C TYR A 116 -13.14 2.08 -3.73
N LEU A 117 -12.11 2.77 -3.25
CA LEU A 117 -12.03 3.25 -1.86
C LEU A 117 -12.71 4.61 -1.67
N ASN A 118 -13.48 5.05 -2.66
CA ASN A 118 -14.24 6.29 -2.67
C ASN A 118 -13.38 7.57 -2.64
N VAL A 119 -12.16 7.48 -3.10
CA VAL A 119 -11.29 8.64 -3.29
C VAL A 119 -11.81 9.46 -4.47
N ARG A 120 -11.91 10.79 -4.28
CA ARG A 120 -12.31 11.68 -5.37
C ARG A 120 -11.27 11.65 -6.47
N ARG A 121 -11.75 11.70 -7.72
CA ARG A 121 -10.88 11.65 -8.88
C ARG A 121 -9.78 12.73 -8.87
N LYS A 122 -10.10 13.91 -8.36
CA LYS A 122 -9.14 15.02 -8.25
C LYS A 122 -8.06 14.83 -7.19
N ASP A 123 -8.27 13.91 -6.25
CA ASP A 123 -7.39 13.71 -5.08
C ASP A 123 -6.38 12.58 -5.28
N PHE A 124 -6.38 11.94 -6.45
CA PHE A 124 -5.48 10.82 -6.73
C PHE A 124 -5.14 10.81 -8.22
N PRO A 125 -3.92 10.43 -8.61
CA PRO A 125 -3.56 10.39 -10.02
C PRO A 125 -4.40 9.35 -10.77
N THR A 126 -4.87 9.70 -11.98
CA THR A 126 -5.59 8.75 -12.83
C THR A 126 -4.64 7.71 -13.42
N ARG A 127 -3.37 8.06 -13.50
CA ARG A 127 -2.28 7.15 -13.88
C ARG A 127 -1.10 7.39 -12.95
N TRP A 128 -0.62 6.33 -12.32
CA TRP A 128 0.57 6.39 -11.47
C TRP A 128 1.82 6.44 -12.35
N PRO A 129 2.71 7.43 -12.18
CA PRO A 129 3.93 7.50 -13.01
C PRO A 129 4.81 6.27 -12.83
N ASP A 130 5.37 5.76 -13.92
CA ASP A 130 6.15 4.51 -13.91
C ASP A 130 7.42 4.60 -13.06
N ASP A 131 7.97 5.79 -12.90
CA ASP A 131 9.20 6.05 -12.14
C ASP A 131 8.94 6.58 -10.72
N ASP A 132 7.70 6.67 -10.28
CA ASP A 132 7.35 7.17 -8.95
C ASP A 132 7.30 6.03 -7.94
N TYR A 133 8.29 5.96 -7.07
CA TYR A 133 8.35 5.05 -5.94
C TYR A 133 8.21 5.77 -4.60
N ASP A 134 8.17 7.11 -4.60
CA ASP A 134 8.21 7.91 -3.39
C ASP A 134 6.84 8.33 -2.87
N SER A 135 5.81 8.33 -3.72
CA SER A 135 4.50 8.79 -3.32
C SER A 135 3.83 7.84 -2.33
N LEU A 136 3.16 8.43 -1.35
CA LEU A 136 2.38 7.73 -0.36
C LEU A 136 1.12 8.53 -0.11
N PHE A 137 -0.03 7.86 -0.08
CA PHE A 137 -1.32 8.52 0.14
C PHE A 137 -1.94 8.03 1.43
N VAL A 138 -2.36 8.99 2.26
CA VAL A 138 -3.07 8.70 3.51
C VAL A 138 -4.55 9.00 3.28
N LEU A 139 -5.38 7.96 3.42
CA LEU A 139 -6.83 8.07 3.32
C LEU A 139 -7.41 8.00 4.71
N SER A 140 -8.05 9.08 5.16
CA SER A 140 -8.65 9.15 6.50
C SER A 140 -10.16 9.18 6.40
N TYR A 141 -10.82 8.16 6.95
CA TYR A 141 -12.27 8.01 6.96
C TYR A 141 -12.80 8.38 8.35
N LYS A 142 -13.51 9.48 8.45
CA LYS A 142 -14.07 9.94 9.74
C LYS A 142 -15.55 9.59 9.88
N ASN A 143 -16.42 10.37 9.27
CA ASN A 143 -17.86 10.26 9.46
C ASN A 143 -18.61 9.96 8.16
N GLY A 144 -18.00 9.26 7.23
CA GLY A 144 -18.62 8.96 5.96
C GLY A 144 -17.80 8.00 5.16
N THR A 145 -18.23 7.77 3.91
CA THR A 145 -17.59 6.83 3.01
C THR A 145 -16.48 7.47 2.19
N ARG A 146 -16.39 8.82 2.16
CA ARG A 146 -15.33 9.53 1.44
C ARG A 146 -14.19 9.89 2.36
N PRO A 147 -12.95 9.52 1.99
CA PRO A 147 -11.80 9.89 2.80
C PRO A 147 -11.33 11.31 2.55
N VAL A 148 -10.69 11.89 3.55
CA VAL A 148 -9.79 13.01 3.36
C VAL A 148 -8.45 12.43 2.92
N VAL A 149 -7.90 12.93 1.82
CA VAL A 149 -6.70 12.39 1.21
C VAL A 149 -5.52 13.34 1.43
N LYS A 150 -4.42 12.81 1.96
CA LYS A 150 -3.17 13.53 2.08
C LYS A 150 -2.11 12.82 1.24
N ALA A 151 -1.60 13.52 0.24
CA ALA A 151 -0.47 13.04 -0.56
C ALA A 151 0.83 13.40 0.15
N MET A 152 1.73 12.44 0.26
CA MET A 152 3.03 12.61 0.90
C MET A 152 4.13 12.04 0.01
N THR A 153 5.34 12.54 0.22
CA THR A 153 6.55 11.98 -0.39
C THR A 153 7.35 11.29 0.71
N GLN A 154 7.74 10.05 0.47
CA GLN A 154 8.62 9.33 1.38
C GLN A 154 9.96 10.07 1.45
N PRO A 155 10.54 10.26 2.66
CA PRO A 155 11.70 11.15 2.83
C PRO A 155 13.06 10.50 2.52
N PHE A 156 13.08 9.47 1.69
CA PHE A 156 14.32 8.75 1.38
C PHE A 156 14.43 8.25 -0.04
#